data_04dba6488b374b1fb9a46d21753c1a0d
#
_entry.id   04dba6488b374b1fb9a46d21753c1a0d
#
_cell.length_a   1.000
_cell.length_b   1.000
_cell.length_c   1.000
_cell.angle_alpha   90.00
_cell.angle_beta   90.00
_cell.angle_gamma   90.00
#
_symmetry.space_group_name_H-M   'P 1'
#
loop_
_entity.id
_entity.type
_entity.pdbx_description
1 polymer ?
#
loop_
_entity_poly.entity_id
_entity_poly.type
_entity_poly.pdbx_seq_one_letter_code
_entity_poly.pdbx_strand_id
1 'polypeptide(L)'
;MQESEIADMRIGIIGLGLIGGSIAKALTLRAKIRNIHAVDYNEQSLDMACNDRSIKSCSNGIRSVKDCDVVFLCVPPGSIPSILDEMATFYTGIITDVGSTKAKICEFAATAHEEMRFVGAHPMAGSERVGYEASSESLFENAPYIFCRDEHSRNADFETVKKLAVLMGAVPIEMTPEKHDISVGLISHLPHIIAYSLVSLVSSKDDETLRNIAAGGFRDITRIASSDPDLWTDIICESGVTMTSLIDQYIEVLTRISASLCKNEKGELHSIFQQAKEFRDDITRHSIRKGSTVQIWVEVDDKPGMIGKIAVLFGDNKINIKNINIQDNREYEGGSMRITLTGIEDAHLGAKLLDREQLKYRIVS
;
A
#
# COMPACT_ATOMS: atom_id res chain seq x y z
N MET A 1 5.10 -12.88 -24.39
CA MET A 1 4.00 -13.81 -24.05
C MET A 1 2.69 -13.26 -24.58
N GLN A 2 1.91 -14.09 -25.29
CA GLN A 2 0.55 -13.74 -25.72
C GLN A 2 -0.43 -13.85 -24.54
N GLU A 3 -1.59 -13.19 -24.62
CA GLU A 3 -2.59 -13.21 -23.51
C GLU A 3 -3.09 -14.63 -23.21
N SER A 4 -3.18 -15.50 -24.20
CA SER A 4 -3.56 -16.90 -24.04
C SER A 4 -2.56 -17.72 -23.21
N GLU A 5 -1.27 -17.43 -23.33
CA GLU A 5 -0.21 -18.13 -22.57
C GLU A 5 -0.27 -17.78 -21.07
N ILE A 6 -0.70 -16.56 -20.75
CA ILE A 6 -0.82 -16.12 -19.36
C ILE A 6 -2.05 -16.73 -18.68
N ALA A 7 -3.17 -16.87 -19.41
CA ALA A 7 -4.39 -17.46 -18.87
C ALA A 7 -4.21 -18.93 -18.45
N ASP A 8 -3.29 -19.64 -19.10
CA ASP A 8 -3.00 -21.05 -18.83
C ASP A 8 -1.90 -21.27 -17.77
N MET A 9 -1.25 -20.18 -17.29
CA MET A 9 -0.21 -20.27 -16.27
C MET A 9 -0.71 -20.91 -14.98
N ARG A 10 0.17 -21.71 -14.37
CA ARG A 10 -0.03 -22.30 -13.05
C ARG A 10 0.67 -21.40 -12.03
N ILE A 11 -0.11 -20.78 -11.17
CA ILE A 11 0.38 -19.84 -10.17
C ILE A 11 0.36 -20.51 -8.81
N GLY A 12 1.48 -20.46 -8.10
CA GLY A 12 1.60 -20.84 -6.71
C GLY A 12 1.52 -19.58 -5.81
N ILE A 13 0.86 -19.70 -4.66
CA ILE A 13 0.84 -18.63 -3.65
C ILE A 13 1.18 -19.27 -2.31
N ILE A 14 2.28 -18.86 -1.70
CA ILE A 14 2.69 -19.31 -0.36
C ILE A 14 2.39 -18.16 0.62
N GLY A 15 1.45 -18.42 1.55
CA GLY A 15 0.87 -17.40 2.43
C GLY A 15 -0.43 -16.81 1.86
N LEU A 16 -1.55 -17.12 2.51
CA LEU A 16 -2.90 -16.73 2.05
C LEU A 16 -3.54 -15.71 3.03
N GLY A 17 -2.76 -14.70 3.41
CA GLY A 17 -3.24 -13.55 4.18
C GLY A 17 -3.91 -12.49 3.30
N LEU A 18 -3.88 -11.22 3.75
CA LEU A 18 -4.40 -10.07 3.00
C LEU A 18 -3.81 -9.98 1.59
N ILE A 19 -2.49 -10.01 1.44
CA ILE A 19 -1.81 -9.82 0.14
C ILE A 19 -1.97 -11.05 -0.73
N GLY A 20 -1.64 -12.24 -0.25
CA GLY A 20 -1.74 -13.48 -1.02
C GLY A 20 -3.17 -13.80 -1.45
N GLY A 21 -4.15 -13.58 -0.56
CA GLY A 21 -5.57 -13.70 -0.89
C GLY A 21 -6.02 -12.70 -1.96
N SER A 22 -5.52 -11.45 -1.87
CA SER A 22 -5.82 -10.43 -2.89
C SER A 22 -5.19 -10.74 -4.24
N ILE A 23 -3.97 -11.30 -4.27
CA ILE A 23 -3.35 -11.80 -5.51
C ILE A 23 -4.21 -12.91 -6.11
N ALA A 24 -4.63 -13.90 -5.31
CA ALA A 24 -5.49 -14.99 -5.77
C ALA A 24 -6.80 -14.47 -6.39
N LYS A 25 -7.50 -13.58 -5.67
CA LYS A 25 -8.74 -12.96 -6.14
C LYS A 25 -8.55 -12.11 -7.40
N ALA A 26 -7.53 -11.26 -7.43
CA ALA A 26 -7.26 -10.40 -8.59
C ALA A 26 -6.87 -11.22 -9.84
N LEU A 27 -6.01 -12.21 -9.71
CA LEU A 27 -5.62 -13.08 -10.83
C LEU A 27 -6.81 -13.88 -11.34
N THR A 28 -7.66 -14.43 -10.46
CA THR A 28 -8.84 -15.21 -10.86
C THR A 28 -9.93 -14.33 -11.46
N LEU A 29 -10.28 -13.23 -10.84
CA LEU A 29 -11.45 -12.45 -11.22
C LEU A 29 -11.15 -11.43 -12.34
N ARG A 30 -9.97 -10.82 -12.32
CA ARG A 30 -9.56 -9.79 -13.30
C ARG A 30 -8.76 -10.37 -14.45
N ALA A 31 -7.70 -11.13 -14.17
CA ALA A 31 -6.81 -11.71 -15.17
C ALA A 31 -7.32 -13.02 -15.78
N LYS A 32 -8.41 -13.60 -15.22
CA LYS A 32 -9.01 -14.87 -15.66
C LYS A 32 -8.07 -16.08 -15.59
N ILE A 33 -7.03 -16.02 -14.77
CA ILE A 33 -6.13 -17.13 -14.49
C ILE A 33 -6.81 -18.05 -13.48
N ARG A 34 -7.03 -19.31 -13.87
CA ARG A 34 -7.80 -20.28 -13.09
C ARG A 34 -6.95 -21.33 -12.39
N ASN A 35 -5.69 -21.48 -12.79
CA ASN A 35 -4.81 -22.50 -12.25
C ASN A 35 -3.97 -21.96 -11.09
N ILE A 36 -4.65 -21.58 -10.00
CA ILE A 36 -4.01 -21.05 -8.79
C ILE A 36 -3.99 -22.12 -7.72
N HIS A 37 -2.79 -22.43 -7.20
CA HIS A 37 -2.55 -23.33 -6.08
C HIS A 37 -2.02 -22.53 -4.88
N ALA A 38 -2.68 -22.64 -3.74
CA ALA A 38 -2.28 -21.93 -2.53
C ALA A 38 -1.69 -22.86 -1.48
N VAL A 39 -0.73 -22.35 -0.74
CA VAL A 39 -0.14 -23.02 0.42
C VAL A 39 -0.24 -22.09 1.62
N ASP A 40 -0.85 -22.57 2.69
CA ASP A 40 -0.90 -21.89 3.98
C ASP A 40 -0.97 -22.91 5.10
N TYR A 41 -0.56 -22.53 6.30
CA TYR A 41 -0.76 -23.33 7.50
C TYR A 41 -2.16 -23.14 8.13
N ASN A 42 -2.83 -22.04 7.77
CA ASN A 42 -4.17 -21.70 8.25
C ASN A 42 -5.23 -22.35 7.34
N GLU A 43 -5.77 -23.49 7.80
CA GLU A 43 -6.79 -24.25 7.08
C GLU A 43 -8.06 -23.41 6.82
N GLN A 44 -8.44 -22.51 7.72
CA GLN A 44 -9.62 -21.66 7.53
C GLN A 44 -9.42 -20.72 6.32
N SER A 45 -8.24 -20.12 6.17
CA SER A 45 -7.91 -19.29 4.99
C SER A 45 -7.99 -20.09 3.69
N LEU A 46 -7.48 -21.33 3.71
CA LEU A 46 -7.54 -22.23 2.56
C LEU A 46 -8.97 -22.59 2.18
N ASP A 47 -9.79 -22.96 3.17
CA ASP A 47 -11.20 -23.29 2.98
C ASP A 47 -12.00 -22.12 2.41
N MET A 48 -11.79 -20.93 2.92
CA MET A 48 -12.46 -19.72 2.42
C MET A 48 -12.10 -19.44 0.95
N ALA A 49 -10.81 -19.54 0.61
CA ALA A 49 -10.35 -19.33 -0.75
C ALA A 49 -10.81 -20.40 -1.76
N CYS A 50 -10.97 -21.64 -1.30
CA CYS A 50 -11.59 -22.72 -2.07
C CYS A 50 -13.09 -22.45 -2.29
N ASN A 51 -13.80 -22.02 -1.25
CA ASN A 51 -15.25 -21.78 -1.28
C ASN A 51 -15.62 -20.60 -2.19
N ASP A 52 -14.85 -19.51 -2.17
CA ASP A 52 -15.08 -18.35 -3.06
C ASP A 52 -14.46 -18.53 -4.46
N ARG A 53 -13.80 -19.66 -4.70
CA ARG A 53 -13.19 -20.05 -5.97
C ARG A 53 -12.08 -19.13 -6.46
N SER A 54 -11.41 -18.45 -5.55
CA SER A 54 -10.22 -17.65 -5.87
C SER A 54 -8.98 -18.54 -6.11
N ILE A 55 -9.00 -19.77 -5.62
CA ILE A 55 -7.99 -20.79 -5.88
C ILE A 55 -8.63 -22.08 -6.43
N LYS A 56 -7.85 -22.87 -7.16
CA LYS A 56 -8.26 -24.17 -7.73
C LYS A 56 -7.97 -25.32 -6.78
N SER A 57 -6.87 -25.22 -6.03
CA SER A 57 -6.39 -26.26 -5.12
C SER A 57 -5.51 -25.66 -4.02
N CYS A 58 -5.34 -26.36 -2.94
CA CYS A 58 -4.54 -25.92 -1.80
C CYS A 58 -3.81 -27.09 -1.12
N SER A 59 -2.83 -26.76 -0.31
CA SER A 59 -2.03 -27.67 0.50
C SER A 59 -1.43 -26.94 1.69
N ASN A 60 -0.89 -27.67 2.65
CA ASN A 60 -0.10 -27.12 3.75
C ASN A 60 1.43 -27.31 3.55
N GLY A 61 1.84 -27.94 2.45
CA GLY A 61 3.25 -28.23 2.18
C GLY A 61 3.77 -27.48 0.94
N ILE A 62 4.87 -26.75 1.07
CA ILE A 62 5.41 -25.91 -0.03
C ILE A 62 5.85 -26.72 -1.26
N ARG A 63 6.19 -28.00 -1.13
CA ARG A 63 6.55 -28.85 -2.27
C ARG A 63 5.40 -29.06 -3.26
N SER A 64 4.17 -28.76 -2.88
CA SER A 64 3.00 -28.85 -3.76
C SER A 64 3.00 -27.81 -4.90
N VAL A 65 3.81 -26.74 -4.80
CA VAL A 65 3.96 -25.73 -5.87
C VAL A 65 4.99 -26.11 -6.93
N LYS A 66 5.60 -27.29 -6.87
CA LYS A 66 6.69 -27.73 -7.76
C LYS A 66 6.39 -27.60 -9.26
N ASP A 67 5.13 -27.74 -9.62
CA ASP A 67 4.67 -27.70 -11.02
C ASP A 67 4.10 -26.32 -11.41
N CYS A 68 4.17 -25.31 -10.53
CA CYS A 68 3.76 -23.95 -10.83
C CYS A 68 4.79 -23.24 -11.72
N ASP A 69 4.33 -22.34 -12.59
CA ASP A 69 5.19 -21.55 -13.48
C ASP A 69 5.75 -20.31 -12.76
N VAL A 70 4.93 -19.73 -11.88
CA VAL A 70 5.29 -18.60 -11.00
C VAL A 70 4.79 -18.87 -9.59
N VAL A 71 5.62 -18.60 -8.58
CA VAL A 71 5.25 -18.69 -7.16
C VAL A 71 5.42 -17.32 -6.49
N PHE A 72 4.35 -16.85 -5.85
CA PHE A 72 4.35 -15.66 -5.00
C PHE A 72 4.59 -16.05 -3.54
N LEU A 73 5.63 -15.48 -2.92
CA LEU A 73 5.89 -15.60 -1.48
C LEU A 73 5.21 -14.45 -0.74
N CYS A 74 4.07 -14.75 -0.13
CA CYS A 74 3.23 -13.79 0.58
C CYS A 74 3.30 -14.01 2.11
N VAL A 75 4.50 -14.23 2.62
CA VAL A 75 4.82 -14.53 4.02
C VAL A 75 5.63 -13.37 4.63
N PRO A 76 5.76 -13.32 5.97
CA PRO A 76 6.62 -12.34 6.62
C PRO A 76 8.05 -12.37 6.05
N PRO A 77 8.71 -11.20 5.88
CA PRO A 77 10.03 -11.11 5.24
C PRO A 77 11.08 -12.01 5.87
N GLY A 78 11.11 -12.13 7.19
CA GLY A 78 12.06 -12.99 7.91
C GLY A 78 11.93 -14.49 7.61
N SER A 79 10.80 -14.94 7.06
CA SER A 79 10.60 -16.34 6.66
C SER A 79 11.06 -16.64 5.23
N ILE A 80 11.26 -15.63 4.40
CA ILE A 80 11.56 -15.81 2.97
C ILE A 80 12.88 -16.57 2.75
N PRO A 81 13.99 -16.27 3.43
CA PRO A 81 15.25 -17.00 3.22
C PRO A 81 15.13 -18.51 3.39
N SER A 82 14.48 -18.95 4.46
CA SER A 82 14.32 -20.40 4.72
C SER A 82 13.43 -21.09 3.68
N ILE A 83 12.43 -20.37 3.16
CA ILE A 83 11.57 -20.90 2.09
C ILE A 83 12.35 -20.98 0.77
N LEU A 84 13.18 -19.98 0.45
CA LEU A 84 14.05 -20.01 -0.73
C LEU A 84 15.04 -21.17 -0.66
N ASP A 85 15.66 -21.44 0.51
CA ASP A 85 16.54 -22.60 0.72
C ASP A 85 15.81 -23.92 0.44
N GLU A 86 14.60 -24.09 0.94
CA GLU A 86 13.82 -25.29 0.67
C GLU A 86 13.42 -25.38 -0.80
N MET A 87 12.93 -24.28 -1.41
CA MET A 87 12.51 -24.25 -2.82
C MET A 87 13.65 -24.53 -3.78
N ALA A 88 14.87 -24.11 -3.50
CA ALA A 88 16.08 -24.39 -4.30
C ALA A 88 16.31 -25.89 -4.53
N THR A 89 15.80 -26.75 -3.64
CA THR A 89 15.98 -28.20 -3.76
C THR A 89 15.03 -28.87 -4.76
N PHE A 90 13.96 -28.21 -5.22
CA PHE A 90 12.93 -28.85 -6.02
C PHE A 90 12.24 -27.95 -7.06
N TYR A 91 12.40 -26.63 -6.99
CA TYR A 91 11.65 -25.69 -7.82
C TYR A 91 12.56 -24.96 -8.82
N THR A 92 12.13 -24.85 -10.05
CA THR A 92 12.89 -24.24 -11.15
C THR A 92 12.12 -23.13 -11.87
N GLY A 93 10.89 -22.86 -11.48
CA GLY A 93 10.06 -21.78 -12.01
C GLY A 93 10.45 -20.39 -11.47
N ILE A 94 9.64 -19.41 -11.77
CA ILE A 94 9.85 -18.03 -11.30
C ILE A 94 9.34 -17.90 -9.87
N ILE A 95 10.15 -17.33 -8.99
CA ILE A 95 9.77 -16.95 -7.62
C ILE A 95 9.71 -15.43 -7.53
N THR A 96 8.66 -14.92 -6.92
CA THR A 96 8.57 -13.50 -6.57
C THR A 96 8.04 -13.37 -5.14
N ASP A 97 8.48 -12.35 -4.44
CA ASP A 97 7.96 -12.03 -3.11
C ASP A 97 7.10 -10.77 -3.12
N VAL A 98 6.47 -10.48 -1.99
CA VAL A 98 5.68 -9.26 -1.76
C VAL A 98 6.14 -8.49 -0.53
N GLY A 99 7.31 -8.83 -0.01
CA GLY A 99 7.85 -8.27 1.23
C GLY A 99 8.09 -6.77 1.14
N SER A 100 8.03 -6.11 2.28
CA SER A 100 8.24 -4.65 2.41
C SER A 100 9.70 -4.22 2.48
N THR A 101 10.63 -5.17 2.47
CA THR A 101 12.09 -4.96 2.40
C THR A 101 12.68 -5.76 1.25
N LYS A 102 13.70 -5.24 0.57
CA LYS A 102 14.21 -5.85 -0.66
C LYS A 102 15.71 -6.14 -0.67
N ALA A 103 16.55 -5.26 -0.12
CA ALA A 103 17.99 -5.37 -0.30
C ALA A 103 18.53 -6.73 0.18
N LYS A 104 18.25 -7.12 1.43
CA LYS A 104 18.71 -8.40 1.98
C LYS A 104 18.14 -9.62 1.26
N ILE A 105 16.86 -9.56 0.89
CA ILE A 105 16.17 -10.69 0.24
C ILE A 105 16.72 -10.91 -1.17
N CYS A 106 16.90 -9.85 -1.95
CA CYS A 106 17.49 -9.93 -3.28
C CYS A 106 18.95 -10.39 -3.24
N GLU A 107 19.76 -9.85 -2.31
CA GLU A 107 21.12 -10.28 -2.09
C GLU A 107 21.21 -11.76 -1.70
N PHE A 108 20.34 -12.21 -0.79
CA PHE A 108 20.27 -13.62 -0.40
C PHE A 108 19.94 -14.53 -1.58
N ALA A 109 18.89 -14.19 -2.37
CA ALA A 109 18.51 -14.96 -3.53
C ALA A 109 19.65 -15.04 -4.58
N ALA A 110 20.36 -13.94 -4.81
CA ALA A 110 21.45 -13.87 -5.77
C ALA A 110 22.71 -14.62 -5.32
N THR A 111 23.05 -14.58 -4.04
CA THR A 111 24.32 -15.15 -3.52
C THR A 111 24.20 -16.59 -3.05
N ALA A 112 23.09 -16.97 -2.42
CA ALA A 112 22.89 -18.33 -1.93
C ALA A 112 22.38 -19.28 -3.01
N HIS A 113 21.70 -18.76 -4.06
CA HIS A 113 21.02 -19.55 -5.07
C HIS A 113 21.11 -18.90 -6.47
N GLU A 114 22.32 -18.81 -7.04
CA GLU A 114 22.59 -18.15 -8.35
C GLU A 114 21.71 -18.62 -9.50
N GLU A 115 21.31 -19.91 -9.50
CA GLU A 115 20.42 -20.46 -10.56
C GLU A 115 18.94 -20.16 -10.34
N MET A 116 18.57 -19.61 -9.16
CA MET A 116 17.19 -19.32 -8.82
C MET A 116 16.65 -18.18 -9.69
N ARG A 117 15.44 -18.35 -10.17
CA ARG A 117 14.72 -17.35 -10.96
C ARG A 117 13.91 -16.46 -10.02
N PHE A 118 14.58 -15.57 -9.31
CA PHE A 118 13.95 -14.70 -8.32
C PHE A 118 13.70 -13.29 -8.87
N VAL A 119 12.51 -12.75 -8.59
CA VAL A 119 12.11 -11.37 -8.90
C VAL A 119 11.63 -10.72 -7.62
N GLY A 120 12.46 -9.87 -7.04
CA GLY A 120 12.08 -9.10 -5.86
C GLY A 120 11.00 -8.08 -6.18
N ALA A 121 9.88 -8.10 -5.46
CA ALA A 121 8.79 -7.18 -5.72
C ALA A 121 8.07 -6.76 -4.42
N HIS A 122 7.36 -5.62 -4.47
CA HIS A 122 6.64 -5.08 -3.33
C HIS A 122 5.41 -4.29 -3.80
N PRO A 123 4.19 -4.79 -3.60
CA PRO A 123 2.98 -4.02 -3.81
C PRO A 123 2.83 -2.96 -2.71
N MET A 124 2.84 -1.67 -3.08
CA MET A 124 2.57 -0.55 -2.15
C MET A 124 1.07 -0.46 -1.85
N ALA A 125 0.51 -1.57 -1.37
CA ALA A 125 -0.90 -1.74 -1.06
C ALA A 125 -1.05 -2.61 0.19
N GLY A 126 -1.96 -2.23 1.06
CA GLY A 126 -2.20 -2.93 2.32
C GLY A 126 -3.22 -2.19 3.16
N SER A 127 -3.56 -2.76 4.28
CA SER A 127 -4.39 -2.14 5.31
C SER A 127 -3.98 -2.68 6.68
N GLU A 128 -4.49 -2.05 7.72
CA GLU A 128 -4.35 -2.52 9.10
C GLU A 128 -5.13 -3.83 9.39
N ARG A 129 -5.93 -4.30 8.43
CA ARG A 129 -6.65 -5.58 8.53
C ARG A 129 -5.73 -6.73 8.13
N VAL A 130 -5.87 -7.85 8.80
CA VAL A 130 -5.10 -9.07 8.58
C VAL A 130 -5.98 -10.24 8.12
N GLY A 131 -5.33 -11.25 7.55
CA GLY A 131 -6.00 -12.50 7.15
C GLY A 131 -6.67 -12.46 5.79
N TYR A 132 -7.14 -13.63 5.36
CA TYR A 132 -7.79 -13.81 4.07
C TYR A 132 -9.10 -13.03 3.94
N GLU A 133 -9.85 -12.89 5.04
CA GLU A 133 -11.14 -12.16 5.07
C GLU A 133 -11.00 -10.69 4.64
N ALA A 134 -9.84 -10.09 4.91
CA ALA A 134 -9.54 -8.72 4.51
C ALA A 134 -9.13 -8.57 3.05
N SER A 135 -8.89 -9.68 2.33
CA SER A 135 -8.40 -9.66 0.94
C SER A 135 -9.47 -9.21 -0.06
N SER A 136 -9.03 -8.50 -1.09
CA SER A 136 -9.89 -7.95 -2.14
C SER A 136 -9.23 -8.03 -3.51
N GLU A 137 -10.01 -8.32 -4.56
CA GLU A 137 -9.56 -8.29 -5.95
C GLU A 137 -9.14 -6.90 -6.44
N SER A 138 -9.56 -5.84 -5.74
CA SER A 138 -9.25 -4.45 -6.08
C SER A 138 -8.10 -3.86 -5.28
N LEU A 139 -7.47 -4.63 -4.37
CA LEU A 139 -6.42 -4.11 -3.49
C LEU A 139 -5.27 -3.43 -4.24
N PHE A 140 -4.90 -3.96 -5.40
CA PHE A 140 -3.78 -3.47 -6.21
C PHE A 140 -4.19 -2.44 -7.25
N GLU A 141 -5.48 -2.12 -7.40
CA GLU A 141 -5.96 -1.23 -8.44
C GLU A 141 -5.37 0.17 -8.30
N ASN A 142 -4.63 0.61 -9.33
CA ASN A 142 -3.88 1.86 -9.36
C ASN A 142 -2.80 2.01 -8.27
N ALA A 143 -2.51 0.94 -7.52
CA ALA A 143 -1.45 0.96 -6.52
C ALA A 143 -0.07 0.80 -7.19
N PRO A 144 0.97 1.53 -6.73
CA PRO A 144 2.32 1.25 -7.14
C PRO A 144 2.71 -0.19 -6.79
N TYR A 145 3.32 -0.91 -7.73
CA TYR A 145 3.92 -2.21 -7.50
C TYR A 145 5.40 -2.11 -7.86
N ILE A 146 6.25 -2.11 -6.85
CA ILE A 146 7.69 -1.90 -7.04
C ILE A 146 8.33 -3.23 -7.41
N PHE A 147 9.17 -3.18 -8.44
CA PHE A 147 9.99 -4.28 -8.90
C PHE A 147 11.45 -3.92 -8.71
N CYS A 148 12.17 -4.75 -7.96
CA CYS A 148 13.58 -4.55 -7.69
C CYS A 148 14.43 -5.26 -8.73
N ARG A 149 15.20 -4.48 -9.46
CA ARG A 149 16.06 -4.96 -10.52
C ARG A 149 17.52 -4.75 -10.15
N ASP A 150 18.29 -5.81 -10.29
CA ASP A 150 19.73 -5.87 -10.12
C ASP A 150 20.40 -6.52 -11.33
N GLU A 151 21.71 -6.75 -11.26
CA GLU A 151 22.49 -7.38 -12.31
C GLU A 151 22.20 -8.88 -12.51
N HIS A 152 21.59 -9.54 -11.51
CA HIS A 152 21.20 -10.95 -11.55
C HIS A 152 19.79 -11.15 -12.12
N SER A 153 19.03 -10.08 -12.28
CA SER A 153 17.63 -10.12 -12.73
C SER A 153 17.52 -10.57 -14.18
N ARG A 154 16.79 -11.67 -14.44
CA ARG A 154 16.52 -12.17 -15.78
C ARG A 154 15.36 -11.40 -16.40
N ASN A 155 15.60 -10.71 -17.53
CA ASN A 155 14.60 -9.88 -18.20
C ASN A 155 13.25 -10.57 -18.44
N ALA A 156 13.28 -11.84 -18.89
CA ALA A 156 12.06 -12.58 -19.20
C ALA A 156 11.20 -12.85 -17.96
N ASP A 157 11.84 -13.17 -16.82
CA ASP A 157 11.17 -13.45 -15.55
C ASP A 157 10.55 -12.17 -14.99
N PHE A 158 11.33 -11.10 -15.02
CA PHE A 158 10.91 -9.77 -14.62
C PHE A 158 9.68 -9.30 -15.40
N GLU A 159 9.70 -9.35 -16.73
CA GLU A 159 8.56 -8.96 -17.57
C GLU A 159 7.32 -9.85 -17.34
N THR A 160 7.52 -11.13 -17.00
CA THR A 160 6.42 -12.04 -16.67
C THR A 160 5.71 -11.62 -15.40
N VAL A 161 6.45 -11.40 -14.29
CA VAL A 161 5.86 -10.99 -13.02
C VAL A 161 5.24 -9.59 -13.11
N LYS A 162 5.92 -8.67 -13.78
CA LYS A 162 5.42 -7.32 -14.05
C LYS A 162 4.08 -7.35 -14.80
N LYS A 163 3.95 -8.22 -15.80
CA LYS A 163 2.70 -8.37 -16.54
C LYS A 163 1.57 -8.92 -15.67
N LEU A 164 1.85 -9.86 -14.77
CA LEU A 164 0.88 -10.34 -13.79
C LEU A 164 0.39 -9.19 -12.88
N ALA A 165 1.30 -8.34 -12.41
CA ALA A 165 0.93 -7.17 -11.60
C ALA A 165 0.03 -6.18 -12.36
N VAL A 166 0.34 -5.91 -13.64
CA VAL A 166 -0.51 -5.05 -14.50
C VAL A 166 -1.90 -5.65 -14.66
N LEU A 167 -2.00 -6.96 -14.84
CA LEU A 167 -3.29 -7.66 -14.96
C LEU A 167 -4.10 -7.61 -13.65
N MET A 168 -3.44 -7.51 -12.50
CA MET A 168 -4.09 -7.25 -11.20
C MET A 168 -4.54 -5.78 -11.05
N GLY A 169 -4.18 -4.90 -11.98
CA GLY A 169 -4.54 -3.48 -11.97
C GLY A 169 -3.47 -2.58 -11.33
N ALA A 170 -2.30 -3.10 -10.99
CA ALA A 170 -1.23 -2.35 -10.37
C ALA A 170 -0.44 -1.50 -11.39
N VAL A 171 0.24 -0.47 -10.89
CA VAL A 171 1.13 0.41 -11.66
C VAL A 171 2.59 0.01 -11.37
N PRO A 172 3.31 -0.63 -12.31
CA PRO A 172 4.67 -1.08 -12.06
C PRO A 172 5.65 0.09 -11.98
N ILE A 173 6.55 0.03 -11.01
CA ILE A 173 7.67 0.94 -10.81
C ILE A 173 8.95 0.12 -10.66
N GLU A 174 10.01 0.48 -11.38
CA GLU A 174 11.29 -0.23 -11.33
C GLU A 174 12.33 0.59 -10.57
N MET A 175 13.10 -0.07 -9.71
CA MET A 175 14.24 0.53 -9.02
C MET A 175 15.21 -0.56 -8.52
N THR A 176 16.38 -0.16 -7.99
CA THR A 176 17.27 -1.13 -7.32
C THR A 176 16.75 -1.48 -5.93
N PRO A 177 17.16 -2.66 -5.35
CA PRO A 177 16.76 -3.05 -4.00
C PRO A 177 17.13 -2.00 -2.93
N GLU A 178 18.29 -1.39 -3.02
CA GLU A 178 18.78 -0.37 -2.07
C GLU A 178 17.93 0.91 -2.17
N LYS A 179 17.65 1.34 -3.40
CA LYS A 179 16.79 2.51 -3.63
C LYS A 179 15.37 2.26 -3.11
N HIS A 180 14.87 1.03 -3.26
CA HIS A 180 13.60 0.61 -2.69
C HIS A 180 13.60 0.81 -1.18
N ASP A 181 14.57 0.21 -0.46
CA ASP A 181 14.59 0.22 1.00
C ASP A 181 14.74 1.64 1.57
N ILE A 182 15.54 2.50 0.93
CA ILE A 182 15.63 3.92 1.30
C ILE A 182 14.30 4.64 1.05
N SER A 183 13.71 4.45 -0.13
CA SER A 183 12.48 5.15 -0.50
C SER A 183 11.30 4.74 0.38
N VAL A 184 11.09 3.43 0.56
CA VAL A 184 10.01 2.89 1.39
C VAL A 184 10.27 3.19 2.87
N GLY A 185 11.54 3.15 3.29
CA GLY A 185 11.95 3.61 4.61
C GLY A 185 11.48 5.02 4.92
N LEU A 186 11.69 5.96 3.99
CA LEU A 186 11.29 7.37 4.17
C LEU A 186 9.77 7.59 4.14
N ILE A 187 9.04 6.92 3.22
CA ILE A 187 7.62 7.23 2.98
C ILE A 187 6.64 6.30 3.70
N SER A 188 7.12 5.19 4.26
CA SER A 188 6.29 4.20 4.95
C SER A 188 6.83 3.84 6.34
N HIS A 189 8.07 3.34 6.44
CA HIS A 189 8.57 2.78 7.69
C HIS A 189 8.86 3.85 8.75
N LEU A 190 9.57 4.92 8.38
CA LEU A 190 9.83 6.05 9.29
C LEU A 190 8.54 6.73 9.79
N PRO A 191 7.51 7.00 8.94
CA PRO A 191 6.20 7.44 9.41
C PRO A 191 5.57 6.56 10.48
N HIS A 192 5.68 5.22 10.37
CA HIS A 192 5.18 4.31 11.41
C HIS A 192 5.95 4.45 12.72
N ILE A 193 7.28 4.52 12.66
CA ILE A 193 8.12 4.76 13.85
C ILE A 193 7.74 6.08 14.52
N ILE A 194 7.52 7.14 13.73
CA ILE A 194 7.10 8.45 14.25
C ILE A 194 5.73 8.35 14.93
N ALA A 195 4.78 7.67 14.31
CA ALA A 195 3.45 7.48 14.87
C ALA A 195 3.50 6.68 16.18
N TYR A 196 4.21 5.56 16.23
CA TYR A 196 4.39 4.78 17.44
C TYR A 196 5.10 5.57 18.54
N SER A 197 6.18 6.29 18.21
CA SER A 197 6.94 7.08 19.19
C SER A 197 6.13 8.25 19.74
N LEU A 198 5.32 8.90 18.90
CA LEU A 198 4.42 9.97 19.33
C LEU A 198 3.34 9.46 20.30
N VAL A 199 2.71 8.32 19.99
CA VAL A 199 1.74 7.68 20.88
C VAL A 199 2.40 7.25 22.19
N SER A 200 3.59 6.65 22.15
CA SER A 200 4.37 6.29 23.35
C SER A 200 4.69 7.50 24.21
N LEU A 201 5.09 8.62 23.60
CA LEU A 201 5.36 9.86 24.33
C LEU A 201 4.10 10.37 25.06
N VAL A 202 2.95 10.37 24.39
CA VAL A 202 1.68 10.82 25.00
C VAL A 202 1.25 9.84 26.10
N SER A 203 1.33 8.54 25.87
CA SER A 203 0.94 7.52 26.84
C SER A 203 1.79 7.57 28.12
N SER A 204 3.07 7.93 28.00
CA SER A 204 3.99 8.07 29.14
C SER A 204 3.60 9.18 30.14
N LYS A 205 2.69 10.09 29.76
CA LYS A 205 2.20 11.17 30.66
C LYS A 205 1.02 10.73 31.51
N ASP A 206 0.38 9.60 31.19
CA ASP A 206 -0.76 9.00 31.91
C ASP A 206 -1.83 10.01 32.34
N ASP A 207 -2.20 10.92 31.43
CA ASP A 207 -3.13 12.01 31.67
C ASP A 207 -4.43 11.79 30.90
N GLU A 208 -5.53 11.60 31.64
CA GLU A 208 -6.86 11.39 31.05
C GLU A 208 -7.30 12.61 30.20
N THR A 209 -6.85 13.80 30.54
CA THR A 209 -7.14 15.02 29.78
C THR A 209 -6.61 14.91 28.35
N LEU A 210 -5.40 14.33 28.17
CA LEU A 210 -4.81 14.13 26.84
C LEU A 210 -5.67 13.21 25.96
N ARG A 211 -6.28 12.18 26.55
CA ARG A 211 -7.20 11.27 25.83
C ARG A 211 -8.45 12.02 25.36
N ASN A 212 -8.99 12.89 26.22
CA ASN A 212 -10.22 13.62 25.94
C ASN A 212 -10.04 14.73 24.89
N ILE A 213 -8.85 15.36 24.82
CA ILE A 213 -8.54 16.42 23.86
C ILE A 213 -7.86 15.92 22.57
N ALA A 214 -7.58 14.61 22.47
CA ALA A 214 -6.99 14.01 21.26
C ALA A 214 -7.95 14.17 20.07
N ALA A 215 -7.75 15.23 19.28
CA ALA A 215 -8.58 15.62 18.14
C ALA A 215 -8.05 15.07 16.81
N GLY A 216 -8.67 15.48 15.70
CA GLY A 216 -8.43 14.93 14.35
C GLY A 216 -6.95 14.90 13.97
N GLY A 217 -6.20 15.98 14.15
CA GLY A 217 -4.79 16.01 13.75
C GLY A 217 -3.93 14.94 14.44
N PHE A 218 -4.10 14.72 15.75
CA PHE A 218 -3.40 13.64 16.46
C PHE A 218 -3.84 12.26 15.95
N ARG A 219 -5.17 12.04 15.84
CA ARG A 219 -5.72 10.76 15.37
C ARG A 219 -5.29 10.43 13.96
N ASP A 220 -5.26 11.42 13.06
CA ASP A 220 -4.87 11.21 11.66
C ASP A 220 -3.40 10.80 11.54
N ILE A 221 -2.49 11.51 12.24
CA ILE A 221 -1.05 11.22 12.21
C ILE A 221 -0.75 9.88 12.88
N THR A 222 -1.46 9.54 13.97
CA THR A 222 -1.20 8.32 14.75
C THR A 222 -2.04 7.12 14.34
N ARG A 223 -2.93 7.23 13.34
CA ARG A 223 -3.80 6.15 12.89
C ARG A 223 -3.03 4.86 12.60
N ILE A 224 -1.87 4.99 11.95
CA ILE A 224 -1.02 3.86 11.58
C ILE A 224 -0.33 3.18 12.77
N ALA A 225 -0.30 3.80 13.95
CA ALA A 225 0.20 3.16 15.18
C ALA A 225 -0.76 2.08 15.74
N SER A 226 -1.93 1.87 15.11
CA SER A 226 -2.84 0.75 15.40
C SER A 226 -2.53 -0.50 14.56
N SER A 227 -1.48 -0.48 13.75
CA SER A 227 -1.04 -1.65 12.97
C SER A 227 -0.45 -2.74 13.87
N ASP A 228 -0.42 -3.97 13.34
CA ASP A 228 0.09 -5.15 14.05
C ASP A 228 1.55 -4.95 14.50
N PRO A 229 1.84 -5.02 15.81
CA PRO A 229 3.18 -4.75 16.33
C PRO A 229 4.19 -5.83 15.97
N ASP A 230 3.79 -7.11 15.82
CA ASP A 230 4.70 -8.19 15.48
C ASP A 230 5.18 -8.02 14.03
N LEU A 231 4.25 -7.78 13.11
CA LEU A 231 4.57 -7.49 11.71
C LEU A 231 5.51 -6.28 11.56
N TRP A 232 5.22 -5.19 12.27
CA TRP A 232 6.03 -3.97 12.16
C TRP A 232 7.40 -4.11 12.83
N THR A 233 7.51 -4.89 13.90
CA THR A 233 8.79 -5.23 14.51
C THR A 233 9.67 -5.96 13.51
N ASP A 234 9.14 -6.97 12.82
CA ASP A 234 9.87 -7.72 11.81
C ASP A 234 10.33 -6.81 10.66
N ILE A 235 9.44 -5.99 10.10
CA ILE A 235 9.77 -5.05 9.01
C ILE A 235 10.91 -4.10 9.40
N ILE A 236 10.84 -3.50 10.59
CA ILE A 236 11.84 -2.54 11.05
C ILE A 236 13.17 -3.22 11.35
N CYS A 237 13.16 -4.41 11.97
CA CYS A 237 14.39 -5.18 12.24
C CYS A 237 15.06 -5.63 10.95
N GLU A 238 14.32 -6.07 9.94
CA GLU A 238 14.85 -6.43 8.62
C GLU A 238 15.52 -5.24 7.91
N SER A 239 14.96 -4.04 8.05
CA SER A 239 15.49 -2.79 7.48
C SER A 239 16.56 -2.12 8.35
N GLY A 240 17.03 -2.76 9.43
CA GLY A 240 17.72 -2.16 10.58
C GLY A 240 18.76 -1.09 10.27
N VAL A 241 19.74 -1.37 9.39
CA VAL A 241 20.80 -0.40 9.05
C VAL A 241 20.25 0.83 8.36
N THR A 242 19.39 0.65 7.35
CA THR A 242 18.74 1.74 6.63
C THR A 242 17.86 2.57 7.58
N MET A 243 17.08 1.89 8.42
CA MET A 243 16.20 2.57 9.36
C MET A 243 16.93 3.36 10.43
N THR A 244 18.03 2.83 10.99
CA THR A 244 18.86 3.57 11.94
C THR A 244 19.35 4.88 11.33
N SER A 245 19.86 4.84 10.10
CA SER A 245 20.33 6.05 9.40
C SER A 245 19.18 7.06 9.14
N LEU A 246 17.99 6.59 8.79
CA LEU A 246 16.82 7.47 8.56
C LEU A 246 16.29 8.08 9.85
N ILE A 247 16.33 7.34 10.96
CA ILE A 247 15.97 7.85 12.29
C ILE A 247 16.95 8.94 12.70
N ASP A 248 18.26 8.73 12.52
CA ASP A 248 19.29 9.73 12.85
C ASP A 248 19.08 11.03 12.07
N GLN A 249 18.80 10.94 10.76
CA GLN A 249 18.47 12.11 9.93
C GLN A 249 17.20 12.83 10.44
N TYR A 250 16.19 12.08 10.88
CA TYR A 250 14.98 12.68 11.44
C TYR A 250 15.25 13.37 12.79
N ILE A 251 16.10 12.79 13.65
CA ILE A 251 16.56 13.40 14.89
C ILE A 251 17.30 14.72 14.60
N GLU A 252 18.13 14.78 13.57
CA GLU A 252 18.80 16.02 13.15
C GLU A 252 17.79 17.12 12.80
N VAL A 253 16.73 16.78 12.05
CA VAL A 253 15.66 17.73 11.72
C VAL A 253 14.97 18.26 12.98
N LEU A 254 14.61 17.36 13.92
CA LEU A 254 13.98 17.75 15.18
C LEU A 254 14.92 18.61 16.05
N THR A 255 16.20 18.27 16.10
CA THR A 255 17.23 19.01 16.84
C THR A 255 17.38 20.42 16.27
N ARG A 256 17.37 20.59 14.96
CA ARG A 256 17.42 21.90 14.29
C ARG A 256 16.20 22.75 14.64
N ILE A 257 14.99 22.16 14.60
CA ILE A 257 13.76 22.84 15.01
C ILE A 257 13.84 23.28 16.48
N SER A 258 14.28 22.40 17.37
CA SER A 258 14.43 22.69 18.80
C SER A 258 15.44 23.82 19.05
N ALA A 259 16.59 23.81 18.36
CA ALA A 259 17.60 24.86 18.46
C ALA A 259 17.07 26.22 18.01
N SER A 260 16.32 26.27 16.89
CA SER A 260 15.71 27.50 16.38
C SER A 260 14.62 28.05 17.35
N LEU A 261 13.88 27.16 18.01
CA LEU A 261 12.93 27.56 19.06
C LEU A 261 13.65 28.17 20.26
N CYS A 262 14.72 27.57 20.76
CA CYS A 262 15.50 28.07 21.87
C CYS A 262 16.09 29.46 21.61
N LYS A 263 16.49 29.72 20.36
CA LYS A 263 17.06 31.02 19.94
C LYS A 263 16.02 32.01 19.44
N ASN A 264 14.72 31.65 19.42
CA ASN A 264 13.61 32.45 18.86
C ASN A 264 13.84 32.85 17.39
N GLU A 265 14.46 31.99 16.58
CA GLU A 265 14.77 32.20 15.17
C GLU A 265 13.54 31.93 14.27
N LYS A 266 12.55 32.81 14.33
CA LYS A 266 11.28 32.67 13.57
C LYS A 266 11.47 32.52 12.07
N GLY A 267 12.48 33.16 11.49
CA GLY A 267 12.78 33.09 10.05
C GLY A 267 13.21 31.68 9.61
N GLU A 268 14.06 31.04 10.42
CA GLU A 268 14.50 29.66 10.15
C GLU A 268 13.34 28.66 10.29
N LEU A 269 12.53 28.78 11.33
CA LEU A 269 11.34 27.95 11.49
C LEU A 269 10.36 28.09 10.33
N HIS A 270 10.11 29.35 9.90
CA HIS A 270 9.26 29.63 8.75
C HIS A 270 9.81 28.96 7.47
N SER A 271 11.13 29.05 7.25
CA SER A 271 11.79 28.43 6.08
C SER A 271 11.59 26.91 6.06
N ILE A 272 11.81 26.24 7.20
CA ILE A 272 11.62 24.78 7.32
C ILE A 272 10.17 24.38 6.99
N PHE A 273 9.20 25.09 7.55
CA PHE A 273 7.78 24.78 7.34
C PHE A 273 7.30 25.11 5.93
N GLN A 274 7.80 26.19 5.35
CA GLN A 274 7.48 26.58 3.95
C GLN A 274 8.00 25.54 2.96
N GLN A 275 9.25 25.08 3.10
CA GLN A 275 9.82 24.04 2.24
C GLN A 275 9.04 22.74 2.35
N ALA A 276 8.68 22.31 3.57
CA ALA A 276 7.86 21.14 3.78
C ALA A 276 6.49 21.25 3.12
N LYS A 277 5.83 22.40 3.25
CA LYS A 277 4.55 22.69 2.62
C LYS A 277 4.65 22.60 1.09
N GLU A 278 5.65 23.27 0.50
CA GLU A 278 5.84 23.29 -0.96
C GLU A 278 6.04 21.87 -1.51
N PHE A 279 6.89 21.07 -0.86
CA PHE A 279 7.11 19.69 -1.25
C PHE A 279 5.85 18.84 -1.11
N ARG A 280 5.08 19.00 -0.03
CA ARG A 280 3.81 18.29 0.19
C ARG A 280 2.78 18.64 -0.90
N ASP A 281 2.70 19.93 -1.27
CA ASP A 281 1.81 20.40 -2.33
C ASP A 281 2.24 19.84 -3.72
N ASP A 282 3.54 19.67 -3.95
CA ASP A 282 4.05 19.10 -5.19
C ASP A 282 3.77 17.58 -5.32
N ILE A 283 3.89 16.82 -4.24
CA ILE A 283 3.48 15.39 -4.22
C ILE A 283 2.05 15.26 -4.71
N THR A 284 1.14 16.10 -4.21
CA THR A 284 -0.26 16.08 -4.60
C THR A 284 -0.45 16.37 -6.08
N ARG A 285 0.25 17.39 -6.61
CA ARG A 285 0.22 17.74 -8.06
C ARG A 285 0.78 16.62 -8.94
N HIS A 286 1.84 15.94 -8.51
CA HIS A 286 2.43 14.82 -9.26
C HIS A 286 1.46 13.63 -9.36
N SER A 287 0.74 13.35 -8.29
CA SER A 287 -0.28 12.31 -8.26
C SER A 287 -1.39 12.57 -9.28
N ILE A 288 -1.81 13.82 -9.45
CA ILE A 288 -2.86 14.22 -10.40
C ILE A 288 -2.39 14.08 -11.87
N ARG A 289 -1.15 14.47 -12.18
CA ARG A 289 -0.61 14.41 -13.55
C ARG A 289 -0.47 12.99 -14.10
N LYS A 290 -0.39 11.97 -13.24
CA LYS A 290 -0.29 10.55 -13.64
C LYS A 290 -1.65 9.84 -13.86
N GLY A 291 -2.76 10.58 -14.01
CA GLY A 291 -4.10 10.00 -14.18
C GLY A 291 -4.74 9.56 -12.87
N SER A 292 -4.23 10.05 -11.76
CA SER A 292 -4.78 9.82 -10.45
C SER A 292 -6.06 10.64 -10.23
N THR A 293 -6.84 10.16 -9.31
CA THR A 293 -8.13 10.70 -8.91
C THR A 293 -8.01 12.12 -8.35
N VAL A 294 -8.98 12.97 -8.66
CA VAL A 294 -9.15 14.33 -8.08
C VAL A 294 -10.23 14.28 -7.03
N GLN A 295 -10.09 15.02 -5.96
CA GLN A 295 -11.10 15.07 -4.89
C GLN A 295 -11.87 16.38 -4.95
N ILE A 296 -13.20 16.29 -4.82
CA ILE A 296 -14.07 17.41 -4.52
C ILE A 296 -14.59 17.24 -3.09
N TRP A 297 -14.41 18.25 -2.29
CA TRP A 297 -14.99 18.32 -0.96
C TRP A 297 -16.25 19.17 -1.04
N VAL A 298 -17.37 18.59 -0.64
CA VAL A 298 -18.69 19.25 -0.69
C VAL A 298 -19.17 19.44 0.74
N GLU A 299 -19.55 20.68 1.09
CA GLU A 299 -20.23 20.95 2.35
C GLU A 299 -21.67 20.46 2.22
N VAL A 300 -22.09 19.56 3.08
CA VAL A 300 -23.44 18.99 3.05
C VAL A 300 -24.04 19.02 4.45
N ASP A 301 -25.34 19.28 4.52
CA ASP A 301 -26.09 19.07 5.75
C ASP A 301 -26.13 17.57 6.09
N ASP A 302 -26.00 17.23 7.36
CA ASP A 302 -26.19 15.84 7.81
C ASP A 302 -27.68 15.50 7.83
N LYS A 303 -28.21 15.20 6.65
CA LYS A 303 -29.61 14.85 6.43
C LYS A 303 -29.76 13.61 5.57
N PRO A 304 -30.76 12.75 5.84
CA PRO A 304 -31.07 11.61 4.99
C PRO A 304 -31.24 12.01 3.53
N GLY A 305 -30.58 11.27 2.62
CA GLY A 305 -30.69 11.46 1.18
C GLY A 305 -29.63 12.36 0.53
N MET A 306 -28.80 13.11 1.28
CA MET A 306 -27.79 14.01 0.71
C MET A 306 -26.72 13.27 -0.11
N ILE A 307 -26.25 12.13 0.38
CA ILE A 307 -25.30 11.27 -0.37
C ILE A 307 -25.94 10.83 -1.69
N GLY A 308 -27.18 10.34 -1.63
CA GLY A 308 -27.92 9.88 -2.80
C GLY A 308 -28.14 11.01 -3.82
N LYS A 309 -28.49 12.22 -3.35
CA LYS A 309 -28.67 13.39 -4.22
C LYS A 309 -27.43 13.70 -5.03
N ILE A 310 -26.25 13.75 -4.39
CA ILE A 310 -25.00 14.06 -5.06
C ILE A 310 -24.55 12.90 -5.97
N ALA A 311 -24.71 11.66 -5.53
CA ALA A 311 -24.35 10.49 -6.34
C ALA A 311 -25.20 10.42 -7.63
N VAL A 312 -26.50 10.67 -7.55
CA VAL A 312 -27.41 10.75 -8.72
C VAL A 312 -27.03 11.92 -9.62
N LEU A 313 -26.79 13.11 -9.04
CA LEU A 313 -26.39 14.30 -9.81
C LEU A 313 -25.13 14.04 -10.65
N PHE A 314 -24.14 13.36 -10.08
CA PHE A 314 -22.90 13.03 -10.79
C PHE A 314 -23.13 11.89 -11.80
N GLY A 315 -23.85 10.84 -11.42
CA GLY A 315 -24.15 9.69 -12.27
C GLY A 315 -24.94 10.06 -13.53
N ASP A 316 -25.99 10.89 -13.39
CA ASP A 316 -26.80 11.38 -14.52
C ASP A 316 -26.00 12.22 -15.53
N ASN A 317 -24.91 12.83 -15.06
CA ASN A 317 -23.98 13.59 -15.90
C ASN A 317 -22.73 12.77 -16.29
N LYS A 318 -22.78 11.44 -16.16
CA LYS A 318 -21.72 10.49 -16.53
C LYS A 318 -20.37 10.72 -15.82
N ILE A 319 -20.37 11.37 -14.66
CA ILE A 319 -19.20 11.50 -13.81
C ILE A 319 -19.07 10.24 -12.95
N ASN A 320 -17.96 9.52 -13.10
CA ASN A 320 -17.72 8.31 -12.32
C ASN A 320 -17.13 8.65 -10.95
N ILE A 321 -17.84 8.30 -9.90
CA ILE A 321 -17.37 8.43 -8.52
C ILE A 321 -16.55 7.19 -8.14
N LYS A 322 -15.27 7.39 -7.84
CA LYS A 322 -14.35 6.30 -7.40
C LYS A 322 -14.50 5.99 -5.92
N ASN A 323 -14.71 7.01 -5.11
CA ASN A 323 -14.86 6.85 -3.66
C ASN A 323 -15.66 8.03 -3.07
N ILE A 324 -16.41 7.75 -2.01
CA ILE A 324 -17.07 8.76 -1.17
C ILE A 324 -16.67 8.50 0.27
N ASN A 325 -16.21 9.55 0.94
CA ASN A 325 -15.90 9.52 2.37
C ASN A 325 -16.58 10.70 3.05
N ILE A 326 -17.22 10.47 4.20
CA ILE A 326 -17.88 11.52 4.98
C ILE A 326 -17.03 11.77 6.22
N GLN A 327 -16.71 13.04 6.47
CA GLN A 327 -16.02 13.48 7.68
C GLN A 327 -16.96 14.35 8.50
N ASP A 328 -17.15 13.98 9.76
CA ASP A 328 -17.86 14.82 10.74
C ASP A 328 -16.97 16.04 11.07
N ASN A 329 -17.39 17.20 10.63
CA ASN A 329 -16.78 18.45 11.08
C ASN A 329 -17.48 18.90 12.37
N ARG A 330 -16.78 18.76 13.51
CA ARG A 330 -17.30 19.18 14.83
C ARG A 330 -17.47 20.68 15.00
N GLU A 331 -17.01 21.51 14.06
CA GLU A 331 -17.05 22.97 14.15
C GLU A 331 -18.28 23.62 13.50
N TYR A 332 -19.06 22.85 12.71
CA TYR A 332 -20.29 23.33 12.07
C TYR A 332 -21.35 22.21 12.09
N GLU A 333 -22.62 22.57 12.17
CA GLU A 333 -23.77 21.65 12.12
C GLU A 333 -23.93 20.93 10.75
N GLY A 334 -22.87 20.84 9.94
CA GLY A 334 -22.82 20.21 8.63
C GLY A 334 -21.63 19.27 8.49
N GLY A 335 -21.81 18.15 7.77
CA GLY A 335 -20.75 17.23 7.38
C GLY A 335 -20.01 17.72 6.14
N SER A 336 -18.78 17.27 5.93
CA SER A 336 -18.10 17.41 4.65
C SER A 336 -18.00 16.05 3.95
N MET A 337 -18.45 16.00 2.69
CA MET A 337 -18.35 14.82 1.84
C MET A 337 -17.16 14.97 0.91
N ARG A 338 -16.21 14.03 1.01
CA ARG A 338 -15.06 13.93 0.12
C ARG A 338 -15.40 12.95 -1.00
N ILE A 339 -15.46 13.44 -2.23
CA ILE A 339 -15.76 12.66 -3.42
C ILE A 339 -14.50 12.55 -4.27
N THR A 340 -14.10 11.33 -4.58
CA THR A 340 -12.95 11.04 -5.44
C THR A 340 -13.42 10.72 -6.84
N LEU A 341 -12.92 11.46 -7.84
CA LEU A 341 -13.32 11.38 -9.25
C LEU A 341 -12.15 10.94 -10.15
N THR A 342 -12.44 10.54 -11.38
CA THR A 342 -11.48 10.00 -12.35
C THR A 342 -10.73 11.09 -13.12
N GLY A 343 -10.33 12.18 -12.51
CA GLY A 343 -9.52 13.19 -13.20
C GLY A 343 -10.07 14.60 -13.07
N ILE A 344 -9.28 15.55 -13.57
CA ILE A 344 -9.56 16.97 -13.39
C ILE A 344 -10.77 17.46 -14.21
N GLU A 345 -11.03 16.85 -15.35
CA GLU A 345 -12.18 17.20 -16.19
C GLU A 345 -13.49 16.86 -15.52
N ASP A 346 -13.57 15.65 -14.93
CA ASP A 346 -14.71 15.22 -14.11
C ASP A 346 -14.91 16.12 -12.90
N ALA A 347 -13.81 16.55 -12.26
CA ALA A 347 -13.87 17.47 -11.13
C ALA A 347 -14.40 18.85 -11.53
N HIS A 348 -13.96 19.41 -12.66
CA HIS A 348 -14.48 20.67 -13.15
C HIS A 348 -15.95 20.58 -13.58
N LEU A 349 -16.36 19.47 -14.18
CA LEU A 349 -17.76 19.24 -14.52
C LEU A 349 -18.60 19.10 -13.25
N GLY A 350 -18.14 18.30 -12.29
CA GLY A 350 -18.79 18.13 -10.97
C GLY A 350 -18.94 19.46 -10.23
N ALA A 351 -17.91 20.31 -10.25
CA ALA A 351 -17.95 21.64 -9.67
C ALA A 351 -19.08 22.50 -10.26
N LYS A 352 -19.23 22.54 -11.58
CA LYS A 352 -20.33 23.26 -12.26
C LYS A 352 -21.71 22.75 -11.87
N LEU A 353 -21.84 21.45 -11.62
CA LEU A 353 -23.11 20.85 -11.18
C LEU A 353 -23.43 21.23 -9.74
N LEU A 354 -22.41 21.23 -8.86
CA LEU A 354 -22.56 21.66 -7.47
C LEU A 354 -22.91 23.14 -7.35
N ASP A 355 -22.35 24.01 -8.22
CA ASP A 355 -22.72 25.43 -8.31
C ASP A 355 -24.21 25.61 -8.63
N ARG A 356 -24.77 24.81 -9.58
CA ARG A 356 -26.20 24.84 -9.93
C ARG A 356 -27.10 24.44 -8.77
N GLU A 357 -26.61 23.51 -7.93
CA GLU A 357 -27.33 23.06 -6.74
C GLU A 357 -27.07 23.96 -5.51
N GLN A 358 -26.30 25.05 -5.67
CA GLN A 358 -25.90 25.98 -4.62
C GLN A 358 -25.17 25.31 -3.45
N LEU A 359 -24.47 24.22 -3.73
CA LEU A 359 -23.65 23.51 -2.74
C LEU A 359 -22.23 24.10 -2.74
N LYS A 360 -21.74 24.40 -1.54
CA LYS A 360 -20.35 24.87 -1.39
C LYS A 360 -19.38 23.70 -1.55
N TYR A 361 -18.33 23.91 -2.30
CA TYR A 361 -17.32 22.89 -2.52
C TYR A 361 -15.92 23.52 -2.62
N ARG A 362 -14.92 22.66 -2.52
CA ARG A 362 -13.53 22.96 -2.94
C ARG A 362 -12.97 21.76 -3.69
N ILE A 363 -12.25 22.02 -4.78
CA ILE A 363 -11.46 21.01 -5.46
C ILE A 363 -10.14 20.91 -4.70
N VAL A 364 -9.81 19.69 -4.25
CA VAL A 364 -8.54 19.37 -3.60
C VAL A 364 -7.78 18.50 -4.59
N SER A 365 -6.86 19.13 -5.23
CA SER A 365 -5.96 18.53 -6.20
C SER A 365 -4.64 18.18 -5.56
#